data_439f10ab1a7125300d2d575393ed7b8f
#
_entry.id   439f10ab1a7125300d2d575393ed7b8f
#
_cell.length_a   1.000
_cell.length_b   1.000
_cell.length_c   1.000
_cell.angle_alpha   90.00
_cell.angle_beta   90.00
_cell.angle_gamma   90.00
#
_symmetry.space_group_name_H-M   'P 1'
#
loop_
_entity.id
_entity.type
_entity.pdbx_description
1 polymer ?
#
loop_
_entity_poly.entity_id
_entity_poly.type
_entity_poly.pdbx_seq_one_letter_code
_entity_poly.pdbx_strand_id
1 'polypeptide(L)'
;NKRIEEVEKELHLENLMNKNIFNLSGGEKQKIAIASIYALNPEIFILDEPSSSLDIKSMKELSLTIKKLKSLGKTIIIAEHRLWYLKDIADRAIYLEDGKIIREYSMDEIENLSEDERMRTGLRHSDYKAIEGFDDFETSNKGVLLELKNLIFKRNTRTILSIKDLTFCYGNIIGIVGEN
;
A
#
# COMPACT_ATOMS: atom_id res chain seq x y z
N ASN A 1 3.15 -30.24 8.64
CA ASN A 1 2.42 -29.73 9.82
C ASN A 1 1.05 -29.25 9.33
N LYS A 2 -0.01 -29.95 9.76
CA LYS A 2 -1.40 -29.75 9.29
C LYS A 2 -1.82 -28.28 9.33
N ARG A 3 -1.49 -27.55 10.40
CA ARG A 3 -1.85 -26.13 10.53
C ARG A 3 -1.17 -25.23 9.49
N ILE A 4 0.06 -25.52 9.13
CA ILE A 4 0.78 -24.75 8.08
C ILE A 4 0.11 -24.97 6.73
N GLU A 5 -0.27 -26.20 6.40
CA GLU A 5 -0.96 -26.54 5.15
C GLU A 5 -2.36 -25.88 5.06
N GLU A 6 -3.07 -25.77 6.20
CA GLU A 6 -4.34 -25.05 6.28
C GLU A 6 -4.12 -23.55 5.99
N VAL A 7 -3.18 -22.91 6.67
CA VAL A 7 -2.86 -21.49 6.51
C VAL A 7 -2.39 -21.18 5.09
N GLU A 8 -1.55 -22.04 4.52
CA GLU A 8 -1.07 -21.93 3.13
C GLU A 8 -2.24 -21.84 2.14
N LYS A 9 -3.20 -22.75 2.26
CA LYS A 9 -4.40 -22.78 1.40
C LYS A 9 -5.34 -21.60 1.67
N GLU A 10 -5.60 -21.30 2.95
CA GLU A 10 -6.57 -20.26 3.32
C GLU A 10 -6.11 -18.85 2.89
N LEU A 11 -4.80 -18.60 2.92
CA LEU A 11 -4.21 -17.30 2.57
C LEU A 11 -3.52 -17.30 1.20
N HIS A 12 -3.63 -18.38 0.42
CA HIS A 12 -3.04 -18.52 -0.91
C HIS A 12 -1.53 -18.20 -0.93
N LEU A 13 -0.75 -19.01 -0.19
CA LEU A 13 0.70 -18.82 -0.02
C LEU A 13 1.54 -19.80 -0.85
N GLU A 14 0.94 -20.65 -1.65
CA GLU A 14 1.58 -21.77 -2.36
C GLU A 14 2.82 -21.29 -3.15
N ASN A 15 2.72 -20.13 -3.78
CA ASN A 15 3.80 -19.54 -4.57
C ASN A 15 4.93 -18.95 -3.73
N LEU A 16 4.74 -18.81 -2.41
CA LEU A 16 5.69 -18.19 -1.49
C LEU A 16 6.46 -19.20 -0.66
N MET A 17 5.88 -20.38 -0.40
CA MET A 17 6.43 -21.38 0.52
C MET A 17 7.86 -21.84 0.19
N ASN A 18 8.21 -21.88 -1.10
CA ASN A 18 9.52 -22.30 -1.56
C ASN A 18 10.48 -21.14 -1.88
N LYS A 19 10.07 -19.90 -1.63
CA LYS A 19 10.93 -18.73 -1.86
C LYS A 19 11.83 -18.48 -0.65
N ASN A 20 13.07 -18.07 -0.94
CA ASN A 20 13.93 -17.54 0.10
C ASN A 20 13.38 -16.18 0.59
N ILE A 21 13.28 -16.00 1.91
CA ILE A 21 12.73 -14.79 2.55
C ILE A 21 13.44 -13.49 2.10
N PHE A 22 14.72 -13.56 1.75
CA PHE A 22 15.49 -12.42 1.25
C PHE A 22 15.09 -12.00 -0.16
N ASN A 23 14.42 -12.88 -0.92
CA ASN A 23 13.96 -12.63 -2.29
C ASN A 23 12.49 -12.22 -2.36
N LEU A 24 11.79 -12.15 -1.22
CA LEU A 24 10.40 -11.71 -1.15
C LEU A 24 10.32 -10.19 -1.31
N SER A 25 9.31 -9.73 -2.07
CA SER A 25 8.90 -8.32 -2.10
C SER A 25 8.36 -7.85 -0.75
N GLY A 26 8.20 -6.53 -0.58
CA GLY A 26 7.61 -5.96 0.65
C GLY A 26 6.21 -6.52 0.94
N GLY A 27 5.35 -6.61 -0.08
CA GLY A 27 4.01 -7.17 0.05
C GLY A 27 4.00 -8.66 0.38
N GLU A 28 4.88 -9.45 -0.25
CA GLU A 28 5.03 -10.88 0.06
C GLU A 28 5.51 -11.10 1.50
N LYS A 29 6.47 -10.29 1.99
CA LYS A 29 6.92 -10.33 3.39
C LYS A 29 5.77 -10.00 4.35
N GLN A 30 4.98 -8.98 4.04
CA GLN A 30 3.81 -8.60 4.85
C GLN A 30 2.78 -9.73 4.90
N LYS A 31 2.51 -10.37 3.78
CA LYS A 31 1.58 -11.50 3.69
C LYS A 31 2.06 -12.69 4.53
N ILE A 32 3.35 -13.02 4.49
CA ILE A 32 3.95 -14.07 5.33
C ILE A 32 3.91 -13.70 6.81
N ALA A 33 4.16 -12.43 7.17
CA ALA A 33 4.07 -11.97 8.56
C ALA A 33 2.64 -12.14 9.12
N ILE A 34 1.62 -11.74 8.37
CA ILE A 34 0.21 -11.94 8.76
C ILE A 34 -0.11 -13.44 8.86
N ALA A 35 0.35 -14.26 7.92
CA ALA A 35 0.14 -15.69 7.92
C ALA A 35 0.78 -16.39 9.14
N SER A 36 1.96 -15.96 9.56
CA SER A 36 2.63 -16.51 10.73
C SER A 36 1.86 -16.23 12.03
N ILE A 37 1.27 -15.03 12.15
CA ILE A 37 0.38 -14.70 13.26
C ILE A 37 -0.92 -15.51 13.16
N TYR A 38 -1.49 -15.62 11.96
CA TYR A 38 -2.73 -16.38 11.73
C TYR A 38 -2.57 -17.88 12.06
N ALA A 39 -1.37 -18.43 11.89
CA ALA A 39 -1.07 -19.82 12.26
C ALA A 39 -1.26 -20.07 13.77
N LEU A 40 -1.10 -19.06 14.62
CA LEU A 40 -1.35 -19.11 16.06
C LEU A 40 -2.85 -19.05 16.40
N ASN A 41 -3.70 -18.85 15.40
CA ASN A 41 -5.15 -18.77 15.50
C ASN A 41 -5.69 -17.73 16.52
N PRO A 42 -5.18 -16.49 16.56
CA PRO A 42 -5.71 -15.47 17.45
C PRO A 42 -7.14 -15.07 17.07
N GLU A 43 -7.91 -14.59 18.03
CA GLU A 43 -9.23 -14.00 17.79
C GLU A 43 -9.14 -12.55 17.34
N ILE A 44 -8.08 -11.83 17.76
CA ILE A 44 -7.87 -10.41 17.50
C ILE A 44 -6.52 -10.21 16.83
N PHE A 45 -6.52 -9.47 15.72
CA PHE A 45 -5.33 -8.98 15.02
C PHE A 45 -5.16 -7.49 15.27
N ILE A 46 -3.95 -7.06 15.61
CA ILE A 46 -3.59 -5.65 15.72
C ILE A 46 -2.50 -5.40 14.68
N LEU A 47 -2.78 -4.49 13.75
CA LEU A 47 -1.88 -4.12 12.65
C LEU A 47 -1.55 -2.63 12.77
N ASP A 48 -0.27 -2.32 12.84
CA ASP A 48 0.23 -0.95 12.91
C ASP A 48 0.90 -0.60 11.59
N GLU A 49 0.35 0.39 10.88
CA GLU A 49 0.76 0.87 9.55
C GLU A 49 1.14 -0.25 8.55
N PRO A 50 0.29 -1.28 8.36
CA PRO A 50 0.67 -2.44 7.57
C PRO A 50 0.90 -2.10 6.07
N SER A 51 0.50 -0.92 5.63
CA SER A 51 0.69 -0.45 4.24
C SER A 51 1.92 0.42 4.02
N SER A 52 2.70 0.76 5.05
CA SER A 52 3.71 1.85 5.01
C SER A 52 4.76 1.71 3.91
N SER A 53 5.19 0.50 3.58
CA SER A 53 6.22 0.22 2.55
C SER A 53 5.69 -0.51 1.33
N LEU A 54 4.36 -0.49 1.11
CA LEU A 54 3.72 -1.21 0.02
C LEU A 54 3.39 -0.29 -1.15
N ASP A 55 3.57 -0.82 -2.37
CA ASP A 55 3.02 -0.24 -3.59
C ASP A 55 1.49 -0.48 -3.67
N ILE A 56 0.83 0.14 -4.65
CA ILE A 56 -0.63 0.05 -4.84
C ILE A 56 -1.09 -1.40 -5.04
N LYS A 57 -0.33 -2.20 -5.76
CA LYS A 57 -0.66 -3.61 -6.02
C LYS A 57 -0.58 -4.43 -4.73
N SER A 58 0.51 -4.30 -3.99
CA SER A 58 0.69 -4.98 -2.70
C SER A 58 -0.35 -4.54 -1.65
N MET A 59 -0.77 -3.27 -1.66
CA MET A 59 -1.85 -2.78 -0.80
C MET A 59 -3.21 -3.44 -1.14
N LYS A 60 -3.51 -3.67 -2.43
CA LYS A 60 -4.70 -4.42 -2.85
C LYS A 60 -4.64 -5.88 -2.38
N GLU A 61 -3.48 -6.51 -2.44
CA GLU A 61 -3.28 -7.88 -1.94
C GLU A 61 -3.43 -7.95 -0.41
N LEU A 62 -2.91 -6.94 0.32
CA LEU A 62 -3.13 -6.79 1.76
C LEU A 62 -4.63 -6.64 2.07
N SER A 63 -5.35 -5.81 1.33
CA SER A 63 -6.80 -5.63 1.42
C SER A 63 -7.54 -6.97 1.31
N LEU A 64 -7.20 -7.79 0.32
CA LEU A 64 -7.80 -9.12 0.13
C LEU A 64 -7.48 -10.06 1.32
N THR A 65 -6.27 -10.01 1.85
CA THR A 65 -5.86 -10.81 3.01
C THR A 65 -6.66 -10.41 4.25
N ILE A 66 -6.81 -9.11 4.53
CA ILE A 66 -7.62 -8.59 5.64
C ILE A 66 -9.09 -9.00 5.48
N LYS A 67 -9.66 -8.85 4.27
CA LYS A 67 -11.03 -9.26 3.96
C LYS A 67 -11.23 -10.75 4.21
N LYS A 68 -10.24 -11.57 3.87
CA LYS A 68 -10.27 -13.02 4.14
C LYS A 68 -10.27 -13.31 5.64
N LEU A 69 -9.39 -12.67 6.43
CA LEU A 69 -9.37 -12.83 7.89
C LEU A 69 -10.71 -12.43 8.53
N LYS A 70 -11.31 -11.31 8.09
CA LYS A 70 -12.63 -10.87 8.51
C LYS A 70 -13.69 -11.92 8.21
N SER A 71 -13.68 -12.51 7.01
CA SER A 71 -14.63 -13.58 6.62
C SER A 71 -14.47 -14.87 7.43
N LEU A 72 -13.31 -15.08 8.04
CA LEU A 72 -13.02 -16.18 8.96
C LEU A 72 -13.40 -15.85 10.42
N GLY A 73 -14.13 -14.75 10.64
CA GLY A 73 -14.62 -14.31 11.94
C GLY A 73 -13.59 -13.63 12.84
N LYS A 74 -12.42 -13.24 12.31
CA LYS A 74 -11.39 -12.56 13.11
C LYS A 74 -11.72 -11.09 13.31
N THR A 75 -11.47 -10.59 14.52
CA THR A 75 -11.51 -9.15 14.82
C THR A 75 -10.19 -8.51 14.43
N ILE A 76 -10.24 -7.38 13.71
CA ILE A 76 -9.03 -6.74 13.19
C ILE A 76 -9.05 -5.28 13.60
N ILE A 77 -7.98 -4.82 14.26
CA ILE A 77 -7.73 -3.43 14.63
C ILE A 77 -6.54 -2.96 13.81
N ILE A 78 -6.70 -1.87 13.08
CA ILE A 78 -5.67 -1.33 12.19
C ILE A 78 -5.42 0.13 12.55
N ALA A 79 -4.19 0.48 12.93
CA ALA A 79 -3.75 1.87 12.94
C ALA A 79 -3.21 2.21 11.54
N GLU A 80 -3.81 3.20 10.87
CA GLU A 80 -3.50 3.50 9.47
C GLU A 80 -3.92 4.93 9.11
N HIS A 81 -3.17 5.55 8.21
CA HIS A 81 -3.51 6.85 7.65
C HIS A 81 -3.89 6.81 6.17
N ARG A 82 -3.68 5.68 5.50
CA ARG A 82 -4.07 5.39 4.11
C ARG A 82 -5.34 4.54 4.09
N LEU A 83 -6.51 5.16 4.21
CA LEU A 83 -7.77 4.42 4.41
C LEU A 83 -8.38 3.84 3.14
N TRP A 84 -7.93 4.24 1.94
CA TRP A 84 -8.58 3.89 0.67
C TRP A 84 -8.68 2.37 0.42
N TYR A 85 -7.69 1.59 0.84
CA TYR A 85 -7.71 0.14 0.64
C TYR A 85 -8.57 -0.62 1.66
N LEU A 86 -9.03 0.07 2.71
CA LEU A 86 -9.92 -0.43 3.76
C LEU A 86 -11.38 -0.05 3.55
N LYS A 87 -11.67 0.78 2.55
CA LYS A 87 -12.98 1.34 2.26
C LYS A 87 -14.11 0.31 2.31
N ASP A 88 -13.96 -0.81 1.58
CA ASP A 88 -14.98 -1.87 1.46
C ASP A 88 -14.83 -2.97 2.53
N ILE A 89 -13.99 -2.77 3.55
CA ILE A 89 -13.64 -3.81 4.52
C ILE A 89 -13.89 -3.36 5.95
N ALA A 90 -13.48 -2.14 6.30
CA ALA A 90 -13.62 -1.61 7.64
C ALA A 90 -15.09 -1.34 7.95
N ASP A 91 -15.51 -1.68 9.17
CA ASP A 91 -16.88 -1.43 9.63
C ASP A 91 -17.02 0.00 10.16
N ARG A 92 -15.94 0.53 10.76
CA ARG A 92 -15.88 1.86 11.34
C ARG A 92 -14.43 2.34 11.46
N ALA A 93 -14.25 3.63 11.60
CA ALA A 93 -12.97 4.25 11.91
C ALA A 93 -13.07 5.07 13.20
N ILE A 94 -12.00 5.06 14.00
CA ILE A 94 -11.90 5.81 15.25
C ILE A 94 -10.77 6.83 15.06
N TYR A 95 -11.11 8.13 15.20
CA TYR A 95 -10.12 9.20 15.15
C TYR A 95 -9.56 9.46 16.54
N LEU A 96 -8.24 9.36 16.62
CA LEU A 96 -7.46 9.56 17.86
C LEU A 96 -6.62 10.84 17.72
N GLU A 97 -6.65 11.70 18.74
CA GLU A 97 -5.80 12.89 18.85
C GLU A 97 -5.35 13.03 20.31
N ASP A 98 -4.08 13.29 20.53
CA ASP A 98 -3.48 13.42 21.87
C ASP A 98 -3.84 12.26 22.83
N GLY A 99 -3.89 11.04 22.31
CA GLY A 99 -4.21 9.84 23.09
C GLY A 99 -5.69 9.70 23.50
N LYS A 100 -6.59 10.51 22.92
CA LYS A 100 -8.01 10.49 23.21
C LYS A 100 -8.81 10.13 21.95
N ILE A 101 -9.91 9.41 22.15
CA ILE A 101 -10.90 9.20 21.10
C ILE A 101 -11.69 10.50 20.94
N ILE A 102 -11.57 11.10 19.77
CA ILE A 102 -12.26 12.36 19.45
C ILE A 102 -13.58 12.07 18.75
N ARG A 103 -13.57 11.15 17.80
CA ARG A 103 -14.77 10.81 17.02
C ARG A 103 -14.69 9.42 16.45
N GLU A 104 -15.84 8.80 16.30
CA GLU A 104 -16.06 7.59 15.52
C GLU A 104 -16.73 7.97 14.19
N TYR A 105 -16.29 7.37 13.09
CA TYR A 105 -16.83 7.59 11.75
C TYR A 105 -17.29 6.25 11.16
N SER A 106 -18.36 6.27 10.40
CA SER A 106 -18.62 5.25 9.39
C SER A 106 -17.66 5.42 8.21
N MET A 107 -17.50 4.39 7.39
CA MET A 107 -16.66 4.51 6.19
C MET A 107 -17.25 5.49 5.17
N ASP A 108 -18.58 5.59 5.09
CA ASP A 108 -19.27 6.57 4.23
C ASP A 108 -18.98 8.01 4.68
N GLU A 109 -18.94 8.29 6.00
CA GLU A 109 -18.55 9.61 6.51
C GLU A 109 -17.10 9.94 6.15
N ILE A 110 -16.17 8.96 6.25
CA ILE A 110 -14.75 9.15 5.86
C ILE A 110 -14.64 9.54 4.38
N GLU A 111 -15.42 8.93 3.51
CA GLU A 111 -15.41 9.25 2.08
C GLU A 111 -15.92 10.66 1.77
N ASN A 112 -16.91 11.09 2.50
CA ASN A 112 -17.58 12.36 2.30
C ASN A 112 -17.02 13.51 3.19
N LEU A 113 -15.87 13.30 3.86
CA LEU A 113 -15.20 14.37 4.60
C LEU A 113 -14.87 15.55 3.68
N SER A 114 -15.16 16.76 4.15
CA SER A 114 -14.72 17.98 3.48
C SER A 114 -13.21 18.11 3.48
N GLU A 115 -12.68 18.89 2.53
CA GLU A 115 -11.23 19.17 2.43
C GLU A 115 -10.68 19.75 3.72
N ASP A 116 -11.42 20.69 4.34
CA ASP A 116 -11.04 21.30 5.62
C ASP A 116 -10.96 20.27 6.77
N GLU A 117 -11.91 19.33 6.82
CA GLU A 117 -11.89 18.26 7.82
C GLU A 117 -10.75 17.27 7.56
N ARG A 118 -10.44 16.96 6.30
CA ARG A 118 -9.28 16.12 5.93
C ARG A 118 -7.98 16.77 6.34
N MET A 119 -7.81 18.07 6.04
CA MET A 119 -6.61 18.82 6.46
C MET A 119 -6.45 18.84 7.97
N ARG A 120 -7.54 19.07 8.72
CA ARG A 120 -7.52 19.12 10.18
C ARG A 120 -7.18 17.77 10.81
N THR A 121 -7.72 16.68 10.26
CA THR A 121 -7.52 15.33 10.80
C THR A 121 -6.26 14.64 10.27
N GLY A 122 -5.59 15.22 9.26
CA GLY A 122 -4.45 14.60 8.60
C GLY A 122 -4.80 13.35 7.76
N LEU A 123 -6.10 13.09 7.55
CA LEU A 123 -6.55 11.95 6.78
C LEU A 123 -6.34 12.18 5.28
N ARG A 124 -5.68 11.24 4.63
CA ARG A 124 -5.50 11.28 3.19
C ARG A 124 -6.81 10.99 2.46
N HIS A 125 -6.92 11.50 1.24
CA HIS A 125 -8.10 11.25 0.41
C HIS A 125 -8.33 9.74 0.24
N SER A 126 -9.59 9.31 0.35
CA SER A 126 -9.99 7.90 0.16
C SER A 126 -9.90 7.47 -1.30
N ASP A 127 -10.02 8.41 -2.25
CA ASP A 127 -9.78 8.19 -3.67
C ASP A 127 -8.55 8.98 -4.13
N TYR A 128 -7.45 8.26 -4.42
CA TYR A 128 -6.23 8.88 -4.94
C TYR A 128 -6.40 9.49 -6.35
N LYS A 129 -7.49 9.15 -7.06
CA LYS A 129 -7.80 9.73 -8.39
C LYS A 129 -8.52 11.07 -8.29
N ALA A 130 -9.09 11.38 -7.13
CA ALA A 130 -9.80 12.63 -6.90
C ALA A 130 -8.87 13.79 -6.46
N ILE A 131 -7.56 13.55 -6.37
CA ILE A 131 -6.59 14.61 -6.11
C ILE A 131 -6.50 15.42 -7.40
N GLU A 132 -7.07 16.63 -7.38
CA GLU A 132 -6.93 17.60 -8.48
C GLU A 132 -5.43 17.90 -8.64
N GLY A 133 -4.95 17.78 -9.89
CA GLY A 133 -3.60 18.20 -10.21
C GLY A 133 -3.44 19.70 -9.97
N PHE A 134 -2.28 20.13 -9.57
CA PHE A 134 -1.93 21.54 -9.58
C PHE A 134 -2.00 22.03 -11.03
N ASP A 135 -2.59 23.24 -11.23
CA ASP A 135 -2.60 23.91 -12.52
C ASP A 135 -1.19 23.90 -13.14
N ASP A 136 -1.16 23.81 -14.46
CA ASP A 136 0.06 23.72 -15.26
C ASP A 136 1.10 24.74 -14.78
N PHE A 137 2.13 24.25 -14.08
CA PHE A 137 3.33 25.03 -13.90
C PHE A 137 3.93 25.24 -15.30
N GLU A 138 4.07 26.48 -15.74
CA GLU A 138 4.84 26.80 -16.93
C GLU A 138 6.23 26.16 -16.78
N THR A 139 6.43 25.06 -17.50
CA THR A 139 7.73 24.40 -17.56
C THR A 139 8.67 25.37 -18.27
N SER A 140 9.47 26.11 -17.52
CA SER A 140 10.52 26.92 -18.11
C SER A 140 11.48 25.95 -18.83
N ASN A 141 11.42 25.99 -20.16
CA ASN A 141 12.29 25.16 -21.01
C ASN A 141 13.75 25.70 -20.93
N LYS A 142 14.42 25.38 -19.82
CA LYS A 142 15.80 25.85 -19.52
C LYS A 142 16.87 24.98 -20.18
N GLY A 143 16.50 24.18 -21.19
CA GLY A 143 17.40 23.29 -21.89
C GLY A 143 17.48 21.88 -21.28
N VAL A 144 18.14 20.99 -22.01
CA VAL A 144 18.31 19.58 -21.62
C VAL A 144 19.42 19.45 -20.58
N LEU A 145 19.10 18.78 -19.47
CA LEU A 145 20.05 18.44 -18.42
C LEU A 145 20.72 17.09 -18.70
N LEU A 146 19.94 16.09 -19.09
CA LEU A 146 20.40 14.72 -19.28
C LEU A 146 19.56 14.01 -20.33
N GLU A 147 20.20 13.31 -21.26
CA GLU A 147 19.56 12.38 -22.18
C GLU A 147 20.04 10.96 -21.91
N LEU A 148 19.12 10.04 -21.80
CA LEU A 148 19.38 8.60 -21.72
C LEU A 148 18.91 7.96 -23.03
N LYS A 149 19.83 7.30 -23.74
CA LYS A 149 19.53 6.61 -25.01
C LYS A 149 19.97 5.16 -24.93
N ASN A 150 19.05 4.24 -25.22
CA ASN A 150 19.30 2.80 -25.26
C ASN A 150 19.96 2.26 -23.97
N LEU A 151 19.57 2.81 -22.79
CA LEU A 151 20.08 2.38 -21.52
C LEU A 151 19.46 1.06 -21.11
N ILE A 152 20.31 0.05 -20.87
CA ILE A 152 19.88 -1.25 -20.35
C ILE A 152 20.66 -1.54 -19.08
N PHE A 153 19.94 -1.76 -17.98
CA PHE A 153 20.53 -2.20 -16.72
C PHE A 153 20.05 -3.63 -16.40
N LYS A 154 21.02 -4.52 -16.14
CA LYS A 154 20.75 -5.93 -15.81
C LYS A 154 21.31 -6.26 -14.44
N ARG A 155 20.60 -7.11 -13.72
CA ARG A 155 21.09 -7.78 -12.52
C ARG A 155 21.12 -9.27 -12.80
N ASN A 156 22.29 -9.87 -12.83
CA ASN A 156 22.55 -11.22 -13.35
C ASN A 156 22.04 -11.32 -14.80
N THR A 157 21.14 -12.27 -15.08
CA THR A 157 20.51 -12.50 -16.39
C THR A 157 19.24 -11.70 -16.63
N ARG A 158 18.67 -11.05 -15.57
CA ARG A 158 17.41 -10.34 -15.66
C ARG A 158 17.63 -8.87 -16.00
N THR A 159 16.96 -8.39 -17.04
CA THR A 159 16.87 -6.95 -17.33
C THR A 159 15.97 -6.28 -16.28
N ILE A 160 16.51 -5.33 -15.54
CA ILE A 160 15.80 -4.57 -14.51
C ILE A 160 15.25 -3.27 -15.09
N LEU A 161 16.03 -2.61 -15.97
CA LEU A 161 15.66 -1.34 -16.57
C LEU A 161 16.03 -1.37 -18.05
N SER A 162 15.12 -0.90 -18.89
CA SER A 162 15.35 -0.71 -20.31
C SER A 162 14.69 0.60 -20.73
N ILE A 163 15.51 1.58 -21.08
CA ILE A 163 15.09 2.92 -21.51
C ILE A 163 15.57 3.10 -22.94
N LYS A 164 14.62 3.28 -23.87
CA LYS A 164 14.94 3.55 -25.27
C LYS A 164 15.39 5.00 -25.44
N ASP A 165 14.63 5.92 -24.91
CA ASP A 165 14.89 7.36 -24.97
C ASP A 165 14.19 8.04 -23.77
N LEU A 166 14.93 8.90 -23.04
CA LEU A 166 14.39 9.67 -21.93
C LEU A 166 15.22 10.93 -21.75
N THR A 167 14.55 12.07 -21.72
CA THR A 167 15.17 13.39 -21.59
C THR A 167 14.75 14.05 -20.29
N PHE A 168 15.70 14.61 -19.57
CA PHE A 168 15.49 15.41 -18.37
C PHE A 168 15.87 16.86 -18.68
N CYS A 169 14.97 17.80 -18.37
CA CYS A 169 15.20 19.22 -18.54
C CYS A 169 15.49 19.91 -17.22
N TYR A 170 16.25 21.02 -17.27
CA TYR A 170 16.50 21.84 -16.10
C TYR A 170 15.20 22.41 -15.51
N GLY A 171 15.10 22.39 -14.17
CA GLY A 171 13.97 22.97 -13.44
C GLY A 171 12.72 22.09 -13.38
N ASN A 172 12.74 20.89 -13.98
CA ASN A 172 11.61 19.96 -13.89
C ASN A 172 11.71 19.10 -12.63
N ILE A 173 10.54 18.81 -12.04
CA ILE A 173 10.37 17.76 -11.04
C ILE A 173 9.80 16.54 -11.77
N ILE A 174 10.49 15.42 -11.70
CA ILE A 174 10.13 14.21 -12.43
C ILE A 174 9.81 13.09 -11.43
N GLY A 175 8.59 12.60 -11.47
CA GLY A 175 8.17 11.44 -10.70
C GLY A 175 8.52 10.14 -11.44
N ILE A 176 9.23 9.23 -10.77
CA ILE A 176 9.44 7.87 -11.27
C ILE A 176 8.47 6.95 -10.55
N VAL A 177 7.61 6.27 -11.33
CA VAL A 177 6.59 5.37 -10.81
C VAL A 177 6.76 3.97 -11.36
N GLY A 178 6.42 2.95 -10.58
CA GLY A 178 6.54 1.55 -10.98
C GLY A 178 6.09 0.59 -9.88
N GLU A 179 6.13 -0.71 -10.17
CA GLU A 179 5.96 -1.77 -9.17
C GLU A 179 7.29 -1.97 -8.41
N ASN A 180 7.21 -2.22 -7.11
CA ASN A 180 8.36 -2.56 -6.25
C ASN A 180 8.71 -4.06 -6.34
#